data_d28cd5d42980b86ffbe82b4848abd074
#
_entry.id   d28cd5d42980b86ffbe82b4848abd074
#
_cell.length_a   1.000
_cell.length_b   1.000
_cell.length_c   1.000
_cell.angle_alpha   90.00
_cell.angle_beta   90.00
_cell.angle_gamma   90.00
#
_symmetry.space_group_name_H-M   'P 1'
#
loop_
_entity.id
_entity.type
_entity.pdbx_description
1 polymer ?
#
loop_
_entity_poly.entity_id
_entity_poly.type
_entity_poly.pdbx_seq_one_letter_code
_entity_poly.pdbx_strand_id
1 'polypeptide(L)'
;MSLAKNYKKSLIQGNIYMLGIIRSGINVAQHELSLVSNNLANAKTTGFKRSAGRFEDQYSVALDGITPANGMGSNISKASRMHSQGALIQTDGALDLSVIGNGMFVLGPPTGINKPYYTRDGSINLDANGNLLTSDGLPYLGKLQTENGLTQNLSAINIPFSTKNDKGEDLLVSNIKVFPSGVIE
;
A
#
# COMPACT_ATOMS: atom_id res chain seq x y z
N MET A 1 43.86 15.46 43.44
CA MET A 1 43.72 14.35 42.46
C MET A 1 42.26 13.95 42.17
N SER A 2 41.30 14.18 43.04
CA SER A 2 39.85 13.89 42.88
C SER A 2 39.13 14.77 41.85
N LEU A 3 39.36 16.11 41.89
CA LEU A 3 38.67 17.08 41.02
C LEU A 3 38.94 16.86 39.51
N ALA A 4 40.17 16.54 39.14
CA ALA A 4 40.52 16.29 37.73
C ALA A 4 39.87 15.02 37.19
N LYS A 5 39.68 14.00 38.04
CA LYS A 5 38.97 12.76 37.66
C LYS A 5 37.47 13.00 37.41
N ASN A 6 36.83 13.84 38.22
CA ASN A 6 35.43 14.18 38.07
C ASN A 6 35.20 15.04 36.83
N TYR A 7 36.10 15.98 36.54
CA TYR A 7 36.04 16.82 35.34
C TYR A 7 36.17 15.99 34.03
N LYS A 8 37.13 15.06 34.02
CA LYS A 8 37.30 14.12 32.91
C LYS A 8 36.08 13.24 32.68
N LYS A 9 35.44 12.75 33.76
CA LYS A 9 34.24 11.92 33.72
C LYS A 9 33.04 12.70 33.13
N SER A 10 32.87 13.97 33.53
CA SER A 10 31.81 14.87 33.05
C SER A 10 31.99 15.17 31.54
N LEU A 11 33.20 15.47 31.07
CA LEU A 11 33.49 15.70 29.65
C LEU A 11 33.23 14.47 28.78
N ILE A 12 33.61 13.29 29.26
CA ILE A 12 33.39 12.04 28.50
C ILE A 12 31.88 11.77 28.43
N GLN A 13 31.14 11.99 29.51
CA GLN A 13 29.69 11.77 29.52
C GLN A 13 28.94 12.74 28.59
N GLY A 14 29.34 14.03 28.58
CA GLY A 14 28.79 15.02 27.64
C GLY A 14 29.02 14.66 26.17
N ASN A 15 30.22 14.16 25.83
CA ASN A 15 30.55 13.74 24.48
C ASN A 15 29.74 12.49 24.05
N ILE A 16 29.48 11.54 24.95
CA ILE A 16 28.66 10.35 24.66
C ILE A 16 27.20 10.75 24.37
N TYR A 17 26.65 11.70 25.14
CA TYR A 17 25.28 12.20 24.88
C TYR A 17 25.19 12.90 23.53
N MET A 18 26.15 13.78 23.17
CA MET A 18 26.16 14.44 21.86
C MET A 18 26.27 13.45 20.70
N LEU A 19 27.12 12.43 20.82
CA LEU A 19 27.23 11.36 19.82
C LEU A 19 25.90 10.60 19.65
N GLY A 20 25.17 10.37 20.74
CA GLY A 20 23.84 9.75 20.71
C GLY A 20 22.84 10.57 19.90
N ILE A 21 22.79 11.87 20.14
CA ILE A 21 21.89 12.79 19.42
C ILE A 21 22.24 12.85 17.93
N ILE A 22 23.53 12.99 17.61
CA ILE A 22 23.99 13.00 16.21
C ILE A 22 23.63 11.70 15.51
N ARG A 23 23.85 10.56 16.17
CA ARG A 23 23.51 9.25 15.62
C ARG A 23 22.00 9.09 15.37
N SER A 24 21.15 9.58 16.30
CA SER A 24 19.70 9.56 16.12
C SER A 24 19.28 10.38 14.90
N GLY A 25 19.83 11.59 14.72
CA GLY A 25 19.59 12.43 13.57
C GLY A 25 20.01 11.78 12.25
N ILE A 26 21.18 11.15 12.21
CA ILE A 26 21.65 10.41 11.04
C ILE A 26 20.72 9.23 10.71
N ASN A 27 20.31 8.46 11.70
CA ASN A 27 19.38 7.34 11.52
C ASN A 27 18.03 7.81 10.95
N VAL A 28 17.50 8.92 11.45
CA VAL A 28 16.27 9.54 10.95
C VAL A 28 16.44 9.96 9.49
N ALA A 29 17.53 10.66 9.16
CA ALA A 29 17.80 11.08 7.78
C ALA A 29 17.95 9.90 6.81
N GLN A 30 18.63 8.83 7.23
CA GLN A 30 18.77 7.60 6.43
C GLN A 30 17.40 6.93 6.18
N HIS A 31 16.54 6.90 7.18
CA HIS A 31 15.21 6.32 7.03
C HIS A 31 14.33 7.17 6.11
N GLU A 32 14.39 8.49 6.24
CA GLU A 32 13.68 9.41 5.34
C GLU A 32 14.16 9.24 3.90
N LEU A 33 15.46 9.16 3.68
CA LEU A 33 16.02 8.90 2.36
C LEU A 33 15.54 7.55 1.80
N SER A 34 15.46 6.51 2.61
CA SER A 34 14.92 5.21 2.20
C SER A 34 13.45 5.30 1.78
N LEU A 35 12.61 6.03 2.53
CA LEU A 35 11.21 6.26 2.19
C LEU A 35 11.06 7.04 0.87
N VAL A 36 11.84 8.11 0.70
CA VAL A 36 11.83 8.91 -0.53
C VAL A 36 12.30 8.08 -1.73
N SER A 37 13.36 7.30 -1.57
CA SER A 37 13.89 6.41 -2.62
C SER A 37 12.85 5.37 -3.03
N ASN A 38 12.15 4.74 -2.07
CA ASN A 38 11.08 3.81 -2.36
C ASN A 38 9.90 4.47 -3.08
N ASN A 39 9.49 5.66 -2.64
CA ASN A 39 8.44 6.44 -3.29
C ASN A 39 8.84 6.82 -4.73
N LEU A 40 10.08 7.20 -4.95
CA LEU A 40 10.59 7.57 -6.26
C LEU A 40 10.67 6.35 -7.20
N ALA A 41 11.18 5.22 -6.71
CA ALA A 41 11.24 3.97 -7.47
C ALA A 41 9.85 3.54 -7.97
N ASN A 42 8.81 3.80 -7.16
CA ASN A 42 7.42 3.42 -7.46
C ASN A 42 6.58 4.59 -8.00
N ALA A 43 7.19 5.71 -8.40
CA ALA A 43 6.44 6.89 -8.85
C ALA A 43 5.58 6.63 -10.11
N LYS A 44 5.98 5.66 -10.95
CA LYS A 44 5.25 5.22 -12.15
C LYS A 44 4.41 3.96 -11.94
N THR A 45 4.44 3.36 -10.75
CA THR A 45 3.69 2.15 -10.45
C THR A 45 2.21 2.48 -10.27
N THR A 46 1.34 1.86 -11.04
CA THR A 46 -0.11 2.03 -10.99
C THR A 46 -0.65 1.64 -9.62
N GLY A 47 -1.49 2.48 -9.03
CA GLY A 47 -2.10 2.22 -7.73
C GLY A 47 -1.16 2.33 -6.53
N PHE A 48 0.11 2.69 -6.72
CA PHE A 48 1.06 2.86 -5.61
C PHE A 48 0.61 3.96 -4.64
N LYS A 49 0.73 3.69 -3.35
CA LYS A 49 0.47 4.65 -2.28
C LYS A 49 1.76 4.98 -1.57
N ARG A 50 2.17 6.25 -1.68
CA ARG A 50 3.40 6.74 -1.07
C ARG A 50 3.39 6.56 0.45
N SER A 51 4.56 6.29 1.01
CA SER A 51 4.76 6.28 2.45
C SER A 51 5.34 7.62 2.91
N ALA A 52 4.87 8.10 4.05
CA ALA A 52 5.43 9.27 4.73
C ALA A 52 5.88 8.87 6.15
N GLY A 53 7.08 9.29 6.53
CA GLY A 53 7.60 9.11 7.88
C GLY A 53 7.04 10.18 8.82
N ARG A 54 6.77 9.81 10.06
CA ARG A 54 6.53 10.73 11.16
C ARG A 54 7.72 10.65 12.11
N PHE A 55 8.24 11.81 12.42
CA PHE A 55 9.37 11.97 13.33
C PHE A 55 8.86 12.59 14.62
N GLU A 56 9.38 12.12 15.74
CA GLU A 56 9.03 12.60 17.06
C GLU A 56 10.32 13.03 17.76
N ASP A 57 10.27 14.19 18.39
CA ASP A 57 11.34 14.67 19.24
C ASP A 57 11.35 13.87 20.55
N GLN A 58 12.53 13.44 20.98
CA GLN A 58 12.71 12.80 22.26
C GLN A 58 13.32 13.80 23.23
N TYR A 59 12.62 14.07 24.32
CA TYR A 59 13.10 14.89 25.40
C TYR A 59 12.97 14.16 26.75
N SER A 60 13.94 14.35 27.62
CA SER A 60 13.84 13.86 29.00
C SER A 60 13.18 14.92 29.89
N VAL A 61 12.09 14.55 30.54
CA VAL A 61 11.53 15.36 31.61
C VAL A 61 12.24 14.97 32.92
N ALA A 62 13.00 15.91 33.48
CA ALA A 62 13.55 15.68 34.82
C ALA A 62 12.42 15.71 35.85
N LEU A 63 12.31 14.68 36.64
CA LEU A 63 11.27 14.50 37.66
C LEU A 63 11.30 15.59 38.76
N ASP A 64 12.37 16.38 38.85
CA ASP A 64 12.55 17.42 39.92
C ASP A 64 12.22 18.84 39.46
N GLY A 65 11.77 19.07 38.22
CA GLY A 65 11.36 20.40 37.73
C GLY A 65 12.44 21.51 37.72
N ILE A 66 13.69 21.19 38.03
CA ILE A 66 14.79 22.16 38.21
C ILE A 66 15.80 22.10 37.02
N THR A 67 15.85 20.99 36.29
CA THR A 67 16.76 20.87 35.17
C THR A 67 16.01 21.09 33.85
N PRO A 68 16.57 21.92 32.94
CA PRO A 68 15.97 22.11 31.61
C PRO A 68 15.86 20.76 30.89
N ALA A 69 14.72 20.53 30.24
CA ALA A 69 14.52 19.35 29.42
C ALA A 69 15.58 19.35 28.29
N ASN A 70 16.51 18.43 28.36
CA ASN A 70 17.51 18.26 27.31
C ASN A 70 16.90 17.41 26.19
N GLY A 71 17.01 17.90 24.94
CA GLY A 71 16.67 17.10 23.77
C GLY A 71 17.55 15.85 23.70
N MET A 72 16.93 14.70 23.55
CA MET A 72 17.61 13.40 23.40
C MET A 72 17.70 12.95 21.93
N GLY A 73 17.44 13.86 21.01
CA GLY A 73 17.41 13.58 19.57
C GLY A 73 16.01 13.25 19.07
N SER A 74 15.93 12.69 17.88
CA SER A 74 14.69 12.35 17.20
C SER A 74 14.55 10.86 17.00
N ASN A 75 13.30 10.39 17.03
CA ASN A 75 12.96 9.00 16.76
C ASN A 75 11.95 8.91 15.60
N ILE A 76 11.95 7.77 14.92
CA ILE A 76 10.98 7.47 13.89
C ILE A 76 9.79 6.80 14.56
N SER A 77 8.66 7.48 14.60
CA SER A 77 7.45 6.94 15.20
C SER A 77 6.88 5.81 14.35
N LYS A 78 6.53 6.07 13.11
CA LYS A 78 6.04 5.06 12.15
C LYS A 78 5.95 5.63 10.74
N ALA A 79 6.31 4.83 9.73
CA ALA A 79 5.94 5.13 8.36
C ALA A 79 4.45 4.81 8.14
N SER A 80 3.67 5.79 7.68
CA SER A 80 2.27 5.59 7.34
C SER A 80 2.06 5.71 5.83
N ARG A 81 1.22 4.84 5.27
CA ARG A 81 0.79 4.95 3.88
C ARG A 81 -0.26 6.04 3.74
N MET A 82 -0.07 6.92 2.75
CA MET A 82 -1.03 7.95 2.42
C MET A 82 -2.05 7.40 1.43
N HIS A 83 -3.32 7.36 1.81
CA HIS A 83 -4.40 6.83 0.99
C HIS A 83 -5.09 7.89 0.10
N SER A 84 -4.50 9.09 -0.03
CA SER A 84 -5.03 10.12 -0.93
C SER A 84 -5.17 9.59 -2.36
N GLN A 85 -6.22 10.04 -3.06
CA GLN A 85 -6.45 9.70 -4.46
C GLN A 85 -5.36 10.35 -5.33
N GLY A 86 -4.76 9.55 -6.24
CA GLY A 86 -3.85 10.02 -7.27
C GLY A 86 -4.59 10.55 -8.49
N ALA A 87 -3.84 11.07 -9.45
CA ALA A 87 -4.38 11.44 -10.74
C ALA A 87 -4.93 10.20 -11.47
N LEU A 88 -6.09 10.35 -12.10
CA LEU A 88 -6.65 9.35 -12.99
C LEU A 88 -6.04 9.56 -14.38
N ILE A 89 -5.52 8.50 -14.95
CA ILE A 89 -4.99 8.48 -16.32
C ILE A 89 -5.98 7.70 -17.16
N GLN A 90 -6.48 8.34 -18.20
CA GLN A 90 -7.31 7.66 -19.19
C GLN A 90 -6.41 6.85 -20.12
N THR A 91 -6.77 5.59 -20.32
CA THR A 91 -6.11 4.65 -21.22
C THR A 91 -7.09 4.21 -22.30
N ASP A 92 -6.59 3.64 -23.39
CA ASP A 92 -7.43 3.10 -24.46
C ASP A 92 -7.83 1.63 -24.21
N GLY A 93 -7.40 1.06 -23.06
CA GLY A 93 -7.70 -0.32 -22.68
C GLY A 93 -9.13 -0.46 -22.15
N ALA A 94 -9.95 -1.31 -22.79
CA ALA A 94 -11.33 -1.56 -22.39
C ALA A 94 -11.46 -2.20 -21.00
N LEU A 95 -10.40 -2.88 -20.54
CA LEU A 95 -10.35 -3.57 -19.24
C LEU A 95 -9.51 -2.84 -18.21
N ASP A 96 -9.02 -1.63 -18.52
CA ASP A 96 -8.29 -0.83 -17.56
C ASP A 96 -9.27 -0.13 -16.61
N LEU A 97 -9.23 -0.53 -15.36
CA LEU A 97 -10.13 -0.03 -14.32
C LEU A 97 -9.38 0.77 -13.26
N SER A 98 -10.00 1.79 -12.73
CA SER A 98 -9.46 2.49 -11.56
C SER A 98 -10.51 2.63 -10.46
N VAL A 99 -10.07 2.46 -9.22
CA VAL A 99 -10.92 2.63 -8.04
C VAL A 99 -10.84 4.08 -7.57
N ILE A 100 -11.99 4.75 -7.52
CA ILE A 100 -12.14 6.09 -6.94
C ILE A 100 -12.60 5.95 -5.49
N GLY A 101 -11.87 6.58 -4.56
CA GLY A 101 -12.17 6.51 -3.13
C GLY A 101 -11.39 5.43 -2.37
N ASN A 102 -12.01 4.84 -1.35
CA ASN A 102 -11.34 3.96 -0.38
C ASN A 102 -11.40 2.45 -0.72
N GLY A 103 -11.83 2.10 -1.92
CA GLY A 103 -11.92 0.71 -2.36
C GLY A 103 -10.57 0.09 -2.76
N MET A 104 -10.55 -1.24 -2.88
CA MET A 104 -9.47 -2.04 -3.48
C MET A 104 -10.09 -3.19 -4.26
N PHE A 105 -9.41 -3.63 -5.31
CA PHE A 105 -9.73 -4.88 -5.99
C PHE A 105 -9.31 -6.05 -5.09
N VAL A 106 -10.09 -7.12 -5.15
CA VAL A 106 -9.84 -8.35 -4.42
C VAL A 106 -9.26 -9.38 -5.38
N LEU A 107 -8.14 -9.98 -4.99
CA LEU A 107 -7.48 -11.01 -5.78
C LEU A 107 -7.50 -12.34 -5.01
N GLY A 108 -7.63 -13.42 -5.73
CA GLY A 108 -7.48 -14.77 -5.19
C GLY A 108 -6.05 -15.27 -5.26
N PRO A 109 -5.66 -16.24 -4.40
CA PRO A 109 -4.47 -17.04 -4.65
C PRO A 109 -4.70 -17.95 -5.86
N PRO A 110 -3.64 -18.41 -6.55
CA PRO A 110 -3.75 -19.30 -7.72
C PRO A 110 -4.47 -20.61 -7.38
N THR A 111 -4.42 -21.04 -6.11
CA THR A 111 -5.06 -22.25 -5.61
C THR A 111 -5.73 -21.99 -4.27
N GLY A 112 -7.06 -21.93 -4.27
CA GLY A 112 -7.88 -21.82 -3.06
C GLY A 112 -8.08 -20.39 -2.54
N ILE A 113 -9.25 -20.09 -1.97
CA ILE A 113 -9.66 -18.72 -1.56
C ILE A 113 -9.41 -18.48 -0.06
N ASN A 114 -8.36 -19.06 0.52
CA ASN A 114 -8.16 -18.98 1.97
C ASN A 114 -7.62 -17.64 2.49
N LYS A 115 -6.97 -16.81 1.64
CA LYS A 115 -6.53 -15.45 2.00
C LYS A 115 -6.58 -14.56 0.76
N PRO A 116 -7.53 -13.64 0.66
CA PRO A 116 -7.58 -12.70 -0.44
C PRO A 116 -6.42 -11.71 -0.36
N TYR A 117 -5.88 -11.33 -1.52
CA TYR A 117 -4.97 -10.20 -1.67
C TYR A 117 -5.77 -8.98 -2.11
N TYR A 118 -5.22 -7.80 -1.89
CA TYR A 118 -5.85 -6.54 -2.24
C TYR A 118 -4.90 -5.70 -3.08
N THR A 119 -5.39 -5.16 -4.18
CA THR A 119 -4.63 -4.27 -5.06
C THR A 119 -5.46 -3.05 -5.46
N ARG A 120 -4.78 -1.99 -5.87
CA ARG A 120 -5.39 -0.86 -6.56
C ARG A 120 -4.98 -0.79 -8.03
N ASP A 121 -4.13 -1.71 -8.45
CA ASP A 121 -3.82 -1.87 -9.87
C ASP A 121 -5.03 -2.47 -10.57
N GLY A 122 -5.52 -1.76 -11.58
CA GLY A 122 -6.66 -2.15 -12.37
C GLY A 122 -6.29 -2.48 -13.82
N SER A 123 -5.01 -2.74 -14.09
CA SER A 123 -4.57 -3.26 -15.38
C SER A 123 -4.94 -4.73 -15.48
N ILE A 124 -6.08 -5.01 -16.09
CA ILE A 124 -6.66 -6.34 -16.14
C ILE A 124 -6.31 -7.02 -17.47
N ASN A 125 -5.79 -8.24 -17.38
CA ASN A 125 -5.53 -9.10 -18.52
C ASN A 125 -6.59 -10.21 -18.61
N LEU A 126 -7.00 -10.53 -19.82
CA LEU A 126 -7.92 -11.64 -20.11
C LEU A 126 -7.08 -12.82 -20.61
N ASP A 127 -7.22 -13.99 -20.00
CA ASP A 127 -6.56 -15.21 -20.45
C ASP A 127 -7.36 -15.92 -21.56
N ALA A 128 -6.78 -16.99 -22.12
CA ALA A 128 -7.45 -17.81 -23.15
C ALA A 128 -8.72 -18.53 -22.65
N ASN A 129 -8.93 -18.60 -21.33
CA ASN A 129 -10.10 -19.24 -20.73
C ASN A 129 -11.16 -18.21 -20.29
N GLY A 130 -10.90 -16.90 -20.53
CA GLY A 130 -11.81 -15.83 -20.11
C GLY A 130 -11.65 -15.38 -18.66
N ASN A 131 -10.58 -15.77 -17.97
CA ASN A 131 -10.36 -15.31 -16.59
C ASN A 131 -9.70 -13.92 -16.58
N LEU A 132 -10.15 -13.06 -15.68
CA LEU A 132 -9.55 -11.76 -15.44
C LEU A 132 -8.37 -11.92 -14.48
N LEU A 133 -7.16 -11.65 -14.98
CA LEU A 133 -5.90 -11.81 -14.25
C LEU A 133 -5.15 -10.49 -14.12
N THR A 134 -4.36 -10.38 -13.06
CA THR A 134 -3.30 -9.35 -12.97
C THR A 134 -2.13 -9.71 -13.86
N SER A 135 -1.18 -8.77 -14.06
CA SER A 135 0.10 -9.04 -14.73
C SER A 135 0.91 -10.17 -14.07
N ASP A 136 0.71 -10.40 -12.78
CA ASP A 136 1.35 -11.47 -12.00
C ASP A 136 0.59 -12.81 -12.08
N GLY A 137 -0.52 -12.88 -12.84
CA GLY A 137 -1.33 -14.09 -13.02
C GLY A 137 -2.29 -14.40 -11.87
N LEU A 138 -2.55 -13.45 -10.95
CA LEU A 138 -3.51 -13.62 -9.88
C LEU A 138 -4.92 -13.29 -10.39
N PRO A 139 -5.95 -14.13 -10.12
CA PRO A 139 -7.31 -13.89 -10.58
C PRO A 139 -7.99 -12.79 -9.76
N TYR A 140 -8.72 -11.92 -10.45
CA TYR A 140 -9.65 -10.99 -9.82
C TYR A 140 -10.86 -11.74 -9.29
N LEU A 141 -11.26 -11.42 -8.06
CA LEU A 141 -12.43 -12.00 -7.42
C LEU A 141 -13.60 -11.04 -7.44
N GLY A 142 -14.76 -11.56 -7.76
CA GLY A 142 -16.03 -10.84 -7.75
C GLY A 142 -17.16 -11.67 -7.16
N LYS A 143 -18.33 -11.04 -7.05
CA LYS A 143 -19.57 -11.70 -6.70
C LYS A 143 -20.40 -11.88 -7.95
N LEU A 144 -20.91 -13.07 -8.17
CA LEU A 144 -21.83 -13.32 -9.27
C LEU A 144 -23.22 -12.78 -8.91
N GLN A 145 -23.84 -12.12 -9.87
CA GLN A 145 -25.26 -11.74 -9.78
C GLN A 145 -26.10 -12.88 -10.31
N THR A 146 -26.99 -13.38 -9.47
CA THR A 146 -27.97 -14.41 -9.82
C THR A 146 -29.36 -13.80 -9.71
N GLU A 147 -30.37 -14.50 -10.24
CA GLU A 147 -31.79 -14.06 -10.11
C GLU A 147 -32.22 -13.79 -8.67
N ASN A 148 -31.58 -14.46 -7.70
CA ASN A 148 -31.83 -14.31 -6.26
C ASN A 148 -30.95 -13.26 -5.57
N GLY A 149 -30.17 -12.44 -6.32
CA GLY A 149 -29.28 -11.42 -5.82
C GLY A 149 -27.79 -11.80 -5.93
N LEU A 150 -26.94 -11.03 -5.27
CA LEU A 150 -25.47 -11.25 -5.27
C LEU A 150 -25.11 -12.47 -4.42
N THR A 151 -24.24 -13.33 -4.95
CA THR A 151 -23.66 -14.43 -4.18
C THR A 151 -22.88 -13.90 -2.98
N GLN A 152 -22.93 -14.64 -1.85
CA GLN A 152 -22.16 -14.26 -0.65
C GLN A 152 -20.67 -14.55 -0.80
N ASN A 153 -20.31 -15.56 -1.58
CA ASN A 153 -18.94 -15.99 -1.79
C ASN A 153 -18.28 -15.25 -2.96
N LEU A 154 -17.02 -14.92 -2.77
CA LEU A 154 -16.16 -14.40 -3.84
C LEU A 154 -15.70 -15.58 -4.71
N SER A 155 -15.78 -15.40 -6.02
CA SER A 155 -15.27 -16.35 -7.02
C SER A 155 -14.38 -15.61 -8.03
N ALA A 156 -13.52 -16.37 -8.70
CA ALA A 156 -12.75 -15.80 -9.82
C ALA A 156 -13.73 -15.32 -10.91
N ILE A 157 -13.47 -14.12 -11.41
CA ILE A 157 -14.29 -13.55 -12.49
C ILE A 157 -13.85 -14.21 -13.77
N ASN A 158 -14.79 -14.90 -14.42
CA ASN A 158 -14.61 -15.50 -15.73
C ASN A 158 -15.63 -14.91 -16.71
N ILE A 159 -15.15 -14.46 -17.85
CA ILE A 159 -15.97 -13.95 -18.95
C ILE A 159 -15.83 -14.93 -20.09
N PRO A 160 -16.84 -15.80 -20.32
CA PRO A 160 -16.79 -16.76 -21.41
C PRO A 160 -16.80 -16.04 -22.76
N PHE A 161 -16.00 -16.50 -23.72
CA PHE A 161 -15.99 -15.94 -25.07
C PHE A 161 -17.25 -16.26 -25.86
N SER A 162 -17.97 -17.30 -25.47
CA SER A 162 -19.26 -17.66 -26.04
C SER A 162 -20.23 -18.07 -24.94
N THR A 163 -21.47 -17.74 -25.11
CA THR A 163 -22.60 -18.19 -24.28
C THR A 163 -23.66 -18.81 -25.17
N LYS A 164 -24.51 -19.68 -24.60
CA LYS A 164 -25.64 -20.26 -25.32
C LYS A 164 -26.91 -19.47 -25.04
N ASN A 165 -27.64 -19.14 -26.08
CA ASN A 165 -28.97 -18.57 -25.90
C ASN A 165 -29.99 -19.68 -25.50
N ASP A 166 -31.20 -19.27 -25.17
CA ASP A 166 -32.30 -20.19 -24.79
C ASP A 166 -32.64 -21.22 -25.87
N LYS A 167 -32.18 -20.99 -27.11
CA LYS A 167 -32.36 -21.90 -28.27
C LYS A 167 -31.15 -22.84 -28.50
N GLY A 168 -30.10 -22.74 -27.64
CA GLY A 168 -28.89 -23.58 -27.77
C GLY A 168 -27.88 -23.12 -28.80
N GLU A 169 -28.03 -21.94 -29.39
CA GLU A 169 -27.09 -21.36 -30.36
C GLU A 169 -25.95 -20.67 -29.62
N ASP A 170 -24.72 -20.80 -30.10
CA ASP A 170 -23.54 -20.13 -29.52
C ASP A 170 -23.54 -18.64 -29.91
N LEU A 171 -23.65 -17.79 -28.91
CA LEU A 171 -23.49 -16.34 -29.04
C LEU A 171 -22.08 -15.95 -28.62
N LEU A 172 -21.36 -15.26 -29.50
CA LEU A 172 -20.04 -14.70 -29.18
C LEU A 172 -20.21 -13.46 -28.33
N VAL A 173 -19.44 -13.38 -27.24
CA VAL A 173 -19.34 -12.16 -26.44
C VAL A 173 -18.53 -11.14 -27.24
N SER A 174 -19.17 -10.07 -27.68
CA SER A 174 -18.56 -9.07 -28.55
C SER A 174 -18.23 -7.77 -27.82
N ASN A 175 -18.79 -7.54 -26.63
CA ASN A 175 -18.62 -6.26 -25.94
C ASN A 175 -18.67 -6.47 -24.43
N ILE A 176 -17.60 -6.08 -23.74
CA ILE A 176 -17.53 -6.12 -22.28
C ILE A 176 -17.70 -4.69 -21.79
N LYS A 177 -18.69 -4.47 -20.95
CA LYS A 177 -18.99 -3.16 -20.38
C LYS A 177 -18.85 -3.20 -18.87
N VAL A 178 -18.06 -2.29 -18.34
CA VAL A 178 -17.90 -2.11 -16.89
C VAL A 178 -18.63 -0.84 -16.47
N PHE A 179 -19.55 -0.98 -15.53
CA PHE A 179 -20.32 0.14 -15.00
C PHE A 179 -19.59 0.80 -13.83
N PRO A 180 -19.86 2.09 -13.54
CA PRO A 180 -19.29 2.78 -12.37
C PRO A 180 -19.62 2.12 -11.04
N SER A 181 -20.68 1.29 -10.98
CA SER A 181 -21.03 0.45 -9.84
C SER A 181 -20.10 -0.74 -9.62
N GLY A 182 -19.18 -1.04 -10.56
CA GLY A 182 -18.32 -2.21 -10.56
C GLY A 182 -18.99 -3.48 -11.12
N VAL A 183 -20.16 -3.37 -11.72
CA VAL A 183 -20.83 -4.46 -12.45
C VAL A 183 -20.20 -4.61 -13.82
N ILE A 184 -19.94 -5.85 -14.23
CA ILE A 184 -19.44 -6.23 -15.56
C ILE A 184 -20.57 -6.94 -16.30
N GLU A 185 -20.90 -6.44 -17.48
CA GLU A 185 -21.86 -7.03 -18.42
C GLU A 185 -21.22 -7.23 -19.79
#